data_36a857984214f941ec41a3e4bb294cdc
#
_entry.id   36a857984214f941ec41a3e4bb294cdc
#
_cell.length_a   1.000
_cell.length_b   1.000
_cell.length_c   1.000
_cell.angle_alpha   90.00
_cell.angle_beta   90.00
_cell.angle_gamma   90.00
#
_symmetry.space_group_name_H-M   'P 1'
#
loop_
_entity.id
_entity.type
_entity.pdbx_description
1 polymer ?
#
loop_
_entity_poly.entity_id
_entity_poly.type
_entity_poly.pdbx_seq_one_letter_code
_entity_poly.pdbx_strand_id
1 'polypeptide(L)'
;MMDLRKLLLSLIGCAMPLYAQESGVRVPVRMVLDLVAQNHPAQRQAALMLKAADLNLLKARGSFDPKYFLENNNKQFEGKNYYDVLHTGLKVPTWFGLEGQLGYEQAMGTNLDPMLEVPANGLTYAGLSMPLLRGLITDQRRTALAMAKVQVQSTVFERQQFLNDLGADVLRAYVRWYGADLEQELYAAATTAGELRLRQIRQTVQAGARALIDTLENDVLRRNFTISRDAAAAKALKGALELSVFLWNKEGAPLEMQTGARPSIMGLDVLDSMALSWNLNRMNRDVMQVQPLLLEQNAELNLYALERKLKQQQLLPELNLKYNFLTAGSFRPNPPGVPYWSNYRWGVTAQTSIFLRKERADAQLAQVKLEQAGIKLRLKTLETARKLEAYWNMYTTYSNLVAQYAQVVAGYQALLDAELTKLEAGESTLFLVNTREIRLLESRLKLVDYQVAKYHAALDYLRETGQLWRFFP
;
A
#
# COMPACT_ATOMS: atom_id res chain seq x y z
N MET A 1 -32.30 -23.31 9.33
CA MET A 1 -31.55 -22.10 9.00
C MET A 1 -30.87 -22.33 7.65
N MET A 2 -31.57 -22.01 6.60
CA MET A 2 -31.11 -22.20 5.21
C MET A 2 -30.28 -21.00 4.78
N ASP A 3 -29.15 -21.33 4.22
CA ASP A 3 -28.04 -20.44 3.86
C ASP A 3 -28.46 -19.48 2.73
N LEU A 4 -28.74 -18.22 3.07
CA LEU A 4 -29.14 -17.15 2.14
C LEU A 4 -28.01 -16.75 1.16
N ARG A 5 -26.83 -17.34 1.26
CA ARG A 5 -25.68 -17.08 0.38
C ARG A 5 -25.74 -17.81 -0.97
N LYS A 6 -26.54 -18.86 -1.08
CA LYS A 6 -26.61 -19.68 -2.29
C LYS A 6 -27.68 -19.23 -3.31
N LEU A 7 -28.57 -18.32 -2.93
CA LEU A 7 -29.65 -17.83 -3.82
C LEU A 7 -29.30 -16.57 -4.62
N LEU A 8 -28.16 -15.93 -4.33
CA LEU A 8 -27.70 -14.73 -5.04
C LEU A 8 -26.66 -14.99 -6.16
N LEU A 9 -26.25 -16.25 -6.34
CA LEU A 9 -25.24 -16.65 -7.33
C LEU A 9 -25.77 -17.23 -8.64
N SER A 10 -27.10 -17.32 -8.83
CA SER A 10 -27.70 -17.93 -10.03
C SER A 10 -28.32 -16.94 -11.03
N LEU A 11 -28.09 -15.62 -10.87
CA LEU A 11 -28.70 -14.60 -11.75
C LEU A 11 -27.70 -13.73 -12.55
N ILE A 12 -26.43 -14.13 -12.65
CA ILE A 12 -25.42 -13.39 -13.46
C ILE A 12 -24.90 -14.30 -14.59
N GLY A 13 -25.83 -14.83 -15.35
CA GLY A 13 -25.52 -15.67 -16.52
C GLY A 13 -26.34 -15.30 -17.73
N CYS A 14 -26.70 -14.01 -17.93
CA CYS A 14 -27.33 -13.55 -19.17
C CYS A 14 -26.45 -12.48 -19.81
N ALA A 15 -25.71 -12.87 -20.85
CA ALA A 15 -25.14 -11.96 -21.81
C ALA A 15 -26.31 -11.29 -22.57
N MET A 16 -26.68 -10.07 -22.15
CA MET A 16 -27.61 -9.25 -22.94
C MET A 16 -26.82 -8.56 -24.06
N PRO A 17 -27.26 -8.65 -25.33
CA PRO A 17 -26.75 -7.78 -26.37
C PRO A 17 -27.23 -6.36 -26.10
N LEU A 18 -26.28 -5.42 -25.92
CA LEU A 18 -26.58 -4.00 -25.78
C LEU A 18 -27.10 -3.45 -27.12
N TYR A 19 -28.40 -3.25 -27.18
CA TYR A 19 -29.00 -2.31 -28.13
C TYR A 19 -28.71 -0.89 -27.63
N ALA A 20 -28.02 -0.11 -28.46
CA ALA A 20 -27.71 1.30 -28.22
C ALA A 20 -29.03 2.11 -28.23
N GLN A 21 -29.47 2.53 -27.05
CA GLN A 21 -30.35 3.69 -26.90
C GLN A 21 -29.53 4.79 -26.18
N GLU A 22 -29.62 6.03 -26.68
CA GLU A 22 -28.86 7.23 -26.28
C GLU A 22 -29.14 7.72 -24.83
N SER A 23 -29.21 6.86 -23.89
CA SER A 23 -29.10 7.17 -22.47
C SER A 23 -27.78 6.68 -21.97
N GLY A 24 -26.80 7.58 -21.85
CA GLY A 24 -25.45 7.26 -21.40
C GLY A 24 -25.49 6.38 -20.15
N VAL A 25 -24.76 5.26 -20.20
CA VAL A 25 -24.67 4.31 -19.09
C VAL A 25 -24.13 5.05 -17.88
N ARG A 26 -24.92 5.17 -16.82
CA ARG A 26 -24.47 5.77 -15.54
C ARG A 26 -23.62 4.75 -14.79
N VAL A 27 -22.38 5.11 -14.52
CA VAL A 27 -21.40 4.27 -13.84
C VAL A 27 -21.33 4.67 -12.35
N PRO A 28 -21.86 3.85 -11.42
CA PRO A 28 -21.77 4.13 -9.99
C PRO A 28 -20.34 3.88 -9.47
N VAL A 29 -19.92 4.64 -8.46
CA VAL A 29 -18.58 4.52 -7.86
C VAL A 29 -18.30 3.12 -7.32
N ARG A 30 -19.32 2.45 -6.79
CA ARG A 30 -19.19 1.08 -6.26
C ARG A 30 -18.79 0.08 -7.33
N MET A 31 -19.37 0.18 -8.53
CA MET A 31 -19.00 -0.67 -9.67
C MET A 31 -17.52 -0.49 -10.05
N VAL A 32 -17.02 0.76 -10.01
CA VAL A 32 -15.62 1.06 -10.28
C VAL A 32 -14.72 0.42 -9.21
N LEU A 33 -15.05 0.58 -7.92
CA LEU A 33 -14.28 0.00 -6.82
C LEU A 33 -14.27 -1.54 -6.89
N ASP A 34 -15.41 -2.16 -7.16
CA ASP A 34 -15.52 -3.62 -7.28
C ASP A 34 -14.69 -4.15 -8.46
N LEU A 35 -14.69 -3.44 -9.60
CA LEU A 35 -13.87 -3.80 -10.77
C LEU A 35 -12.37 -3.68 -10.46
N VAL A 36 -11.95 -2.60 -9.82
CA VAL A 36 -10.55 -2.39 -9.39
C VAL A 36 -10.14 -3.44 -8.36
N ALA A 37 -10.99 -3.74 -7.38
CA ALA A 37 -10.73 -4.75 -6.36
C ALA A 37 -10.53 -6.15 -6.94
N GLN A 38 -11.21 -6.48 -8.04
CA GLN A 38 -11.14 -7.81 -8.64
C GLN A 38 -10.02 -7.95 -9.67
N ASN A 39 -9.75 -6.92 -10.47
CA ASN A 39 -8.97 -7.09 -11.70
C ASN A 39 -7.72 -6.20 -11.79
N HIS A 40 -7.59 -5.14 -10.96
CA HIS A 40 -6.47 -4.21 -11.10
C HIS A 40 -5.14 -4.90 -10.78
N PRO A 41 -4.07 -4.72 -11.61
CA PRO A 41 -2.76 -5.35 -11.39
C PRO A 41 -2.14 -5.08 -10.01
N ALA A 42 -2.46 -3.96 -9.38
CA ALA A 42 -2.02 -3.63 -8.01
C ALA A 42 -2.47 -4.66 -6.96
N GLN A 43 -3.62 -5.34 -7.16
CA GLN A 43 -4.05 -6.44 -6.29
C GLN A 43 -3.08 -7.61 -6.35
N ARG A 44 -2.64 -7.96 -7.55
CA ARG A 44 -1.63 -9.00 -7.73
C ARG A 44 -0.28 -8.58 -7.13
N GLN A 45 0.10 -7.32 -7.31
CA GLN A 45 1.31 -6.76 -6.69
C GLN A 45 1.23 -6.83 -5.16
N ALA A 46 0.10 -6.43 -4.56
CA ALA A 46 -0.15 -6.51 -3.12
C ALA A 46 -0.05 -7.96 -2.57
N ALA A 47 -0.54 -8.95 -3.34
CA ALA A 47 -0.40 -10.37 -2.99
C ALA A 47 1.06 -10.85 -3.10
N LEU A 48 1.81 -10.38 -4.10
CA LEU A 48 3.22 -10.72 -4.27
C LEU A 48 4.10 -10.13 -3.17
N MET A 49 3.75 -8.99 -2.58
CA MET A 49 4.45 -8.42 -1.42
C MET A 49 4.42 -9.40 -0.23
N LEU A 50 3.25 -9.94 0.09
CA LEU A 50 3.12 -10.94 1.17
C LEU A 50 3.91 -12.21 0.86
N LYS A 51 3.81 -12.72 -0.37
CA LYS A 51 4.57 -13.90 -0.78
C LYS A 51 6.10 -13.67 -0.67
N ALA A 52 6.58 -12.49 -1.05
CA ALA A 52 8.00 -12.13 -0.91
C ALA A 52 8.45 -12.10 0.56
N ALA A 53 7.60 -11.57 1.46
CA ALA A 53 7.88 -11.57 2.90
C ALA A 53 7.92 -12.99 3.48
N ASP A 54 7.01 -13.87 3.08
CA ASP A 54 7.00 -15.29 3.50
C ASP A 54 8.24 -16.04 2.99
N LEU A 55 8.67 -15.78 1.75
CA LEU A 55 9.92 -16.36 1.20
C LEU A 55 11.15 -15.85 1.94
N ASN A 56 11.19 -14.59 2.34
CA ASN A 56 12.26 -14.06 3.18
C ASN A 56 12.27 -14.69 4.57
N LEU A 57 11.11 -14.97 5.16
CA LEU A 57 11.01 -15.72 6.41
C LEU A 57 11.50 -17.17 6.23
N LEU A 58 11.14 -17.84 5.13
CA LEU A 58 11.63 -19.17 4.80
C LEU A 58 13.15 -19.17 4.64
N LYS A 59 13.72 -18.19 3.93
CA LYS A 59 15.17 -18.00 3.80
C LYS A 59 15.86 -17.84 5.17
N ALA A 60 15.26 -17.07 6.08
CA ALA A 60 15.79 -16.88 7.43
C ALA A 60 15.74 -18.20 8.25
N ARG A 61 14.68 -19.00 8.09
CA ARG A 61 14.59 -20.35 8.68
C ARG A 61 15.64 -21.31 8.14
N GLY A 62 15.92 -21.24 6.83
CA GLY A 62 16.96 -22.05 6.17
C GLY A 62 18.38 -21.81 6.72
N SER A 63 18.59 -20.74 7.51
CA SER A 63 19.85 -20.55 8.23
C SER A 63 20.08 -21.58 9.34
N PHE A 64 19.04 -22.31 9.73
CA PHE A 64 19.07 -23.38 10.73
C PHE A 64 19.03 -24.78 10.10
N ASP A 65 19.03 -24.88 8.78
CA ASP A 65 19.04 -26.17 8.11
C ASP A 65 20.35 -26.93 8.40
N PRO A 66 20.30 -28.25 8.55
CA PRO A 66 21.50 -29.08 8.63
C PRO A 66 22.39 -28.88 7.40
N LYS A 67 23.69 -28.74 7.63
CA LYS A 67 24.67 -28.55 6.58
C LYS A 67 25.58 -29.76 6.49
N TYR A 68 25.56 -30.43 5.37
CA TYR A 68 26.58 -31.41 5.03
C TYR A 68 27.85 -30.67 4.55
N PHE A 69 29.02 -31.13 4.99
CA PHE A 69 30.30 -30.65 4.53
C PHE A 69 31.21 -31.82 4.20
N LEU A 70 32.07 -31.61 3.23
CA LEU A 70 33.13 -32.51 2.83
C LEU A 70 34.34 -31.67 2.47
N GLU A 71 35.44 -31.91 3.16
CA GLU A 71 36.74 -31.33 2.89
C GLU A 71 37.72 -32.46 2.64
N ASN A 72 38.41 -32.44 1.51
CA ASN A 72 39.53 -33.35 1.22
C ASN A 72 40.76 -32.53 0.86
N ASN A 73 41.78 -32.64 1.68
CA ASN A 73 43.02 -31.90 1.54
C ASN A 73 44.16 -32.91 1.29
N ASN A 74 44.74 -32.87 0.09
CA ASN A 74 45.88 -33.70 -0.30
C ASN A 74 47.08 -32.82 -0.60
N LYS A 75 48.26 -33.22 -0.11
CA LYS A 75 49.53 -32.56 -0.42
C LYS A 75 50.53 -33.56 -0.89
N GLN A 76 50.91 -33.43 -2.18
CA GLN A 76 52.03 -34.16 -2.78
C GLN A 76 53.13 -33.17 -3.16
N PHE A 77 54.36 -33.42 -2.74
CA PHE A 77 55.53 -32.60 -3.05
C PHE A 77 56.75 -33.46 -3.23
N GLU A 78 57.59 -33.24 -4.27
CA GLU A 78 58.76 -34.01 -4.63
C GLU A 78 58.48 -35.51 -4.70
N GLY A 79 57.39 -35.96 -5.28
CA GLY A 79 56.99 -37.35 -5.44
C GLY A 79 56.52 -38.05 -4.14
N LYS A 80 56.47 -37.34 -3.01
CA LYS A 80 56.01 -37.89 -1.73
C LYS A 80 54.62 -37.39 -1.41
N ASN A 81 53.75 -38.31 -0.97
CA ASN A 81 52.44 -37.95 -0.40
C ASN A 81 52.63 -37.52 1.06
N TYR A 82 52.54 -36.22 1.33
CA TYR A 82 52.71 -35.67 2.68
C TYR A 82 51.48 -35.96 3.56
N TYR A 83 50.30 -35.69 3.03
CA TYR A 83 49.04 -36.02 3.69
C TYR A 83 47.88 -36.08 2.68
N ASP A 84 46.90 -36.88 3.04
CA ASP A 84 45.56 -36.95 2.46
C ASP A 84 44.57 -37.01 3.60
N VAL A 85 43.84 -35.94 3.81
CA VAL A 85 42.93 -35.75 4.94
C VAL A 85 41.52 -35.52 4.45
N LEU A 86 40.64 -36.45 4.71
CA LEU A 86 39.21 -36.37 4.47
C LEU A 86 38.50 -36.02 5.77
N HIS A 87 37.71 -34.95 5.73
CA HIS A 87 36.84 -34.53 6.82
C HIS A 87 35.43 -34.32 6.27
N THR A 88 34.47 -35.10 6.72
CA THR A 88 33.08 -35.02 6.25
C THR A 88 32.12 -35.10 7.41
N GLY A 89 30.94 -34.52 7.27
CA GLY A 89 29.97 -34.57 8.34
C GLY A 89 28.76 -33.67 8.17
N LEU A 90 27.96 -33.58 9.22
CA LEU A 90 26.80 -32.76 9.35
C LEU A 90 26.96 -31.75 10.50
N LYS A 91 26.57 -30.49 10.25
CA LYS A 91 26.43 -29.45 11.27
C LYS A 91 24.95 -29.07 11.35
N VAL A 92 24.40 -29.14 12.55
CA VAL A 92 22.98 -28.88 12.83
C VAL A 92 22.87 -27.68 13.78
N PRO A 93 22.73 -26.46 13.26
CA PRO A 93 22.51 -25.28 14.10
C PRO A 93 21.12 -25.32 14.73
N THR A 94 21.00 -24.95 15.99
CA THR A 94 19.73 -24.92 16.71
C THR A 94 19.27 -23.48 16.95
N TRP A 95 17.97 -23.32 17.17
CA TRP A 95 17.34 -22.01 17.46
C TRP A 95 17.70 -21.45 18.85
N PHE A 96 18.23 -22.27 19.76
CA PHE A 96 18.65 -21.85 21.10
C PHE A 96 20.16 -21.61 21.23
N GLY A 97 20.91 -21.70 20.11
CA GLY A 97 22.32 -21.29 20.05
C GLY A 97 23.33 -22.40 20.18
N LEU A 98 22.94 -23.63 20.43
CA LEU A 98 23.81 -24.82 20.31
C LEU A 98 23.94 -25.24 18.85
N GLU A 99 25.10 -25.80 18.47
CA GLU A 99 25.29 -26.43 17.17
C GLU A 99 25.71 -27.90 17.39
N GLY A 100 24.86 -28.83 16.94
CA GLY A 100 25.17 -30.25 16.88
C GLY A 100 26.13 -30.54 15.73
N GLN A 101 27.08 -31.45 15.96
CA GLN A 101 28.03 -31.90 14.95
C GLN A 101 28.12 -33.40 14.95
N LEU A 102 28.13 -34.00 13.74
CA LEU A 102 28.38 -35.41 13.51
C LEU A 102 29.33 -35.50 12.31
N GLY A 103 30.44 -36.20 12.43
CA GLY A 103 31.37 -36.27 11.32
C GLY A 103 32.30 -37.45 11.39
N TYR A 104 33.05 -37.62 10.31
CA TYR A 104 34.06 -38.65 10.12
C TYR A 104 35.31 -37.97 9.59
N GLU A 105 36.46 -38.36 10.20
CA GLU A 105 37.80 -37.92 9.84
C GLU A 105 38.62 -39.12 9.43
N GLN A 106 39.34 -39.03 8.30
CA GLN A 106 40.33 -39.99 7.86
C GLN A 106 41.57 -39.23 7.44
N ALA A 107 42.74 -39.71 7.87
CA ALA A 107 43.99 -39.06 7.54
C ALA A 107 45.04 -40.16 7.20
N MET A 108 45.76 -39.96 6.10
CA MET A 108 46.80 -40.84 5.62
C MET A 108 47.98 -40.00 5.14
N GLY A 109 49.19 -40.50 5.24
CA GLY A 109 50.39 -39.80 4.75
C GLY A 109 51.61 -40.04 5.62
N THR A 110 52.77 -39.65 5.12
CA THR A 110 54.06 -39.86 5.80
C THR A 110 54.43 -38.70 6.75
N ASN A 111 53.80 -37.52 6.59
CA ASN A 111 54.09 -36.30 7.37
C ASN A 111 52.77 -35.69 7.89
N LEU A 112 51.98 -36.47 8.61
CA LEU A 112 50.79 -35.98 9.29
C LEU A 112 51.17 -35.16 10.52
N ASP A 113 50.46 -34.04 10.71
CA ASP A 113 50.50 -33.35 11.99
C ASP A 113 49.90 -34.29 13.08
N PRO A 114 50.56 -34.44 14.23
CA PRO A 114 50.05 -35.27 15.33
C PRO A 114 48.58 -34.95 15.73
N MET A 115 48.12 -33.72 15.51
CA MET A 115 46.71 -33.35 15.73
C MET A 115 45.75 -33.93 14.71
N LEU A 116 46.23 -34.36 13.55
CA LEU A 116 45.46 -34.97 12.46
C LEU A 116 45.58 -36.50 12.44
N GLU A 117 46.40 -37.08 13.30
CA GLU A 117 46.51 -38.53 13.40
C GLU A 117 45.18 -39.13 13.90
N VAL A 118 44.67 -40.06 13.14
CA VAL A 118 43.44 -40.81 13.44
C VAL A 118 43.70 -42.32 13.28
N PRO A 119 42.91 -43.18 13.91
CA PRO A 119 43.01 -44.63 13.69
C PRO A 119 42.95 -44.98 12.20
N ALA A 120 43.58 -46.08 11.80
CA ALA A 120 43.64 -46.52 10.39
C ALA A 120 42.25 -46.67 9.74
N ASN A 121 41.23 -47.00 10.54
CA ASN A 121 39.85 -47.10 10.10
C ASN A 121 39.07 -45.77 10.17
N GLY A 122 39.78 -44.63 10.37
CA GLY A 122 39.19 -43.33 10.56
C GLY A 122 38.65 -43.08 11.98
N LEU A 123 38.14 -41.86 12.20
CA LEU A 123 37.59 -41.40 13.47
C LEU A 123 36.22 -40.78 13.26
N THR A 124 35.20 -41.38 13.84
CA THR A 124 33.86 -40.78 13.87
C THR A 124 33.71 -39.95 15.14
N TYR A 125 33.09 -38.79 15.03
CA TYR A 125 32.78 -37.93 16.18
C TYR A 125 31.33 -37.46 16.16
N ALA A 126 30.78 -37.29 17.34
CA ALA A 126 29.50 -36.62 17.57
C ALA A 126 29.65 -35.63 18.73
N GLY A 127 29.19 -34.42 18.55
CA GLY A 127 29.39 -33.43 19.59
C GLY A 127 28.52 -32.16 19.48
N LEU A 128 28.83 -31.25 20.37
CA LEU A 128 28.14 -29.98 20.50
C LEU A 128 29.17 -28.84 20.49
N SER A 129 28.77 -27.75 19.87
CA SER A 129 29.45 -26.47 19.96
C SER A 129 28.51 -25.41 20.56
N MET A 130 28.99 -24.63 21.51
CA MET A 130 28.22 -23.63 22.23
C MET A 130 29.00 -22.31 22.38
N PRO A 131 28.43 -21.18 21.99
CA PRO A 131 28.99 -19.88 22.32
C PRO A 131 28.73 -19.60 23.82
N LEU A 132 29.77 -19.18 24.55
CA LEU A 132 29.67 -18.90 25.98
C LEU A 132 29.46 -17.41 26.31
N LEU A 133 29.84 -16.49 25.41
CA LEU A 133 29.69 -15.05 25.57
C LEU A 133 28.97 -14.41 24.38
N ARG A 134 29.70 -14.03 23.32
CA ARG A 134 29.16 -13.49 22.09
C ARG A 134 28.30 -14.56 21.39
N GLY A 135 27.02 -14.27 21.17
CA GLY A 135 26.10 -15.22 20.55
C GLY A 135 25.34 -16.12 21.55
N LEU A 136 25.58 -16.02 22.87
CA LEU A 136 24.83 -16.78 23.86
C LEU A 136 23.35 -16.32 23.90
N ILE A 137 23.09 -15.03 24.08
CA ILE A 137 21.74 -14.49 24.19
C ILE A 137 21.10 -14.34 22.81
N THR A 138 21.83 -13.77 21.87
CA THR A 138 21.40 -13.63 20.46
C THR A 138 22.60 -13.65 19.52
N ASP A 139 22.40 -14.19 18.33
CA ASP A 139 23.36 -14.24 17.25
C ASP A 139 22.75 -13.71 15.95
N GLN A 140 23.53 -13.69 14.89
CA GLN A 140 23.10 -13.20 13.58
C GLN A 140 21.94 -14.02 13.02
N ARG A 141 21.90 -15.36 13.17
CA ARG A 141 20.86 -16.25 12.65
C ARG A 141 19.53 -16.01 13.39
N ARG A 142 19.57 -15.99 14.73
CA ARG A 142 18.38 -15.75 15.57
C ARG A 142 17.84 -14.34 15.36
N THR A 143 18.72 -13.34 15.25
CA THR A 143 18.29 -11.96 14.96
C THR A 143 17.68 -11.86 13.57
N ALA A 144 18.29 -12.45 12.53
CA ALA A 144 17.74 -12.46 11.18
C ALA A 144 16.34 -13.12 11.13
N LEU A 145 16.16 -14.23 11.85
CA LEU A 145 14.85 -14.86 11.96
C LEU A 145 13.82 -13.99 12.70
N ALA A 146 14.22 -13.33 13.78
CA ALA A 146 13.35 -12.39 14.51
C ALA A 146 12.97 -11.20 13.64
N MET A 147 13.93 -10.60 12.92
CA MET A 147 13.69 -9.51 11.98
C MET A 147 12.78 -9.95 10.84
N ALA A 148 12.98 -11.13 10.27
CA ALA A 148 12.11 -11.66 9.20
C ALA A 148 10.65 -11.83 9.68
N LYS A 149 10.42 -12.26 10.93
CA LYS A 149 9.07 -12.33 11.51
C LYS A 149 8.42 -10.95 11.66
N VAL A 150 9.16 -9.94 12.11
CA VAL A 150 8.69 -8.56 12.18
C VAL A 150 8.41 -8.02 10.78
N GLN A 151 9.25 -8.34 9.79
CA GLN A 151 9.09 -7.90 8.41
C GLN A 151 7.80 -8.47 7.78
N VAL A 152 7.42 -9.73 8.06
CA VAL A 152 6.14 -10.28 7.60
C VAL A 152 4.97 -9.44 8.12
N GLN A 153 4.99 -9.06 9.40
CA GLN A 153 3.96 -8.19 9.97
C GLN A 153 3.98 -6.78 9.35
N SER A 154 5.18 -6.20 9.18
CA SER A 154 5.36 -4.91 8.52
C SER A 154 4.79 -4.90 7.11
N THR A 155 5.04 -5.96 6.33
CA THR A 155 4.54 -6.08 4.95
C THR A 155 3.01 -6.16 4.88
N VAL A 156 2.33 -6.69 5.90
CA VAL A 156 0.86 -6.62 5.98
C VAL A 156 0.39 -5.16 6.05
N PHE A 157 1.04 -4.33 6.86
CA PHE A 157 0.71 -2.90 6.98
C PHE A 157 1.08 -2.12 5.72
N GLU A 158 2.24 -2.43 5.12
CA GLU A 158 2.67 -1.86 3.84
C GLU A 158 1.66 -2.18 2.72
N ARG A 159 1.18 -3.43 2.64
CA ARG A 159 0.11 -3.83 1.72
C ARG A 159 -1.17 -3.03 1.97
N GLN A 160 -1.58 -2.89 3.22
CA GLN A 160 -2.78 -2.12 3.57
C GLN A 160 -2.63 -0.64 3.17
N GLN A 161 -1.47 -0.04 3.40
CA GLN A 161 -1.18 1.33 2.98
C GLN A 161 -1.20 1.46 1.45
N PHE A 162 -0.58 0.53 0.73
CA PHE A 162 -0.58 0.49 -0.73
C PHE A 162 -2.00 0.44 -1.32
N LEU A 163 -2.85 -0.43 -0.78
CA LEU A 163 -4.25 -0.53 -1.21
C LEU A 163 -5.10 0.68 -0.77
N ASN A 164 -4.78 1.28 0.37
CA ASN A 164 -5.40 2.51 0.83
C ASN A 164 -5.13 3.69 -0.12
N ASP A 165 -3.89 3.81 -0.58
CA ASP A 165 -3.50 4.82 -1.56
C ASP A 165 -4.14 4.56 -2.93
N LEU A 166 -4.18 3.30 -3.40
CA LEU A 166 -4.91 2.93 -4.61
C LEU A 166 -6.39 3.34 -4.53
N GLY A 167 -7.06 3.02 -3.42
CA GLY A 167 -8.45 3.42 -3.20
C GLY A 167 -8.66 4.93 -3.26
N ALA A 168 -7.75 5.68 -2.63
CA ALA A 168 -7.78 7.13 -2.68
C ALA A 168 -7.61 7.68 -4.11
N ASP A 169 -6.70 7.11 -4.88
CA ASP A 169 -6.42 7.58 -6.25
C ASP A 169 -7.59 7.28 -7.20
N VAL A 170 -8.18 6.09 -7.11
CA VAL A 170 -9.39 5.71 -7.87
C VAL A 170 -10.56 6.65 -7.56
N LEU A 171 -10.84 6.84 -6.27
CA LEU A 171 -11.94 7.69 -5.84
C LEU A 171 -11.71 9.16 -6.22
N ARG A 172 -10.46 9.64 -6.14
CA ARG A 172 -10.09 11.00 -6.55
C ARG A 172 -10.28 11.21 -8.05
N ALA A 173 -9.92 10.23 -8.87
CA ALA A 173 -10.18 10.25 -10.31
C ALA A 173 -11.68 10.26 -10.61
N TYR A 174 -12.45 9.44 -9.89
CA TYR A 174 -13.91 9.40 -10.04
C TYR A 174 -14.58 10.72 -9.67
N VAL A 175 -14.22 11.34 -8.55
CA VAL A 175 -14.79 12.63 -8.10
C VAL A 175 -14.45 13.75 -9.10
N ARG A 176 -13.24 13.75 -9.67
CA ARG A 176 -12.89 14.72 -10.74
C ARG A 176 -13.74 14.53 -11.99
N TRP A 177 -13.93 13.29 -12.42
CA TRP A 177 -14.79 12.98 -13.55
C TRP A 177 -16.25 13.40 -13.29
N TYR A 178 -16.76 13.11 -12.09
CA TYR A 178 -18.10 13.52 -11.65
C TYR A 178 -18.29 15.05 -11.70
N GLY A 179 -17.34 15.82 -11.16
CA GLY A 179 -17.40 17.27 -11.21
C GLY A 179 -17.37 17.83 -12.64
N ALA A 180 -16.51 17.28 -13.50
CA ALA A 180 -16.42 17.69 -14.89
C ALA A 180 -17.69 17.37 -15.71
N ASP A 181 -18.34 16.22 -15.44
CA ASP A 181 -19.59 15.83 -16.04
C ASP A 181 -20.72 16.76 -15.66
N LEU A 182 -20.83 17.14 -14.39
CA LEU A 182 -21.81 18.13 -13.92
C LEU A 182 -21.59 19.51 -14.55
N GLU A 183 -20.32 19.97 -14.67
CA GLU A 183 -19.98 21.22 -15.37
C GLU A 183 -20.45 21.17 -16.82
N GLN A 184 -20.22 20.06 -17.54
CA GLN A 184 -20.67 19.87 -18.92
C GLN A 184 -22.21 19.91 -19.00
N GLU A 185 -22.92 19.25 -18.07
CA GLU A 185 -24.39 19.23 -18.05
C GLU A 185 -24.97 20.62 -17.87
N LEU A 186 -24.42 21.43 -16.97
CA LEU A 186 -24.85 22.81 -16.76
C LEU A 186 -24.68 23.70 -18.00
N TYR A 187 -23.52 23.60 -18.67
CA TYR A 187 -23.29 24.36 -19.89
C TYR A 187 -24.12 23.84 -21.08
N ALA A 188 -24.37 22.54 -21.16
CA ALA A 188 -25.26 21.98 -22.17
C ALA A 188 -26.70 22.51 -22.01
N ALA A 189 -27.22 22.54 -20.79
CA ALA A 189 -28.51 23.10 -20.46
C ALA A 189 -28.59 24.61 -20.81
N ALA A 190 -27.56 25.38 -20.46
CA ALA A 190 -27.48 26.82 -20.79
C ALA A 190 -27.42 27.06 -22.29
N THR A 191 -26.66 26.23 -23.05
CA THR A 191 -26.59 26.32 -24.52
C THR A 191 -27.96 26.07 -25.16
N THR A 192 -28.68 25.01 -24.72
CA THR A 192 -30.02 24.67 -25.23
C THR A 192 -31.02 25.79 -24.95
N ALA A 193 -30.99 26.35 -23.73
CA ALA A 193 -31.87 27.49 -23.38
C ALA A 193 -31.52 28.72 -24.22
N GLY A 194 -30.23 29.02 -24.42
CA GLY A 194 -29.77 30.12 -25.28
C GLY A 194 -30.16 29.97 -26.74
N GLU A 195 -30.17 28.76 -27.29
CA GLU A 195 -30.60 28.47 -28.67
C GLU A 195 -32.12 28.70 -28.83
N LEU A 196 -32.93 28.25 -27.85
CA LEU A 196 -34.37 28.46 -27.87
C LEU A 196 -34.67 29.95 -27.82
N ARG A 197 -34.03 30.69 -26.95
CA ARG A 197 -34.22 32.13 -26.79
C ARG A 197 -33.80 32.88 -28.05
N LEU A 198 -32.67 32.58 -28.64
CA LEU A 198 -32.21 33.22 -29.85
C LEU A 198 -33.22 33.04 -31.00
N ARG A 199 -33.85 31.87 -31.12
CA ARG A 199 -34.94 31.64 -32.11
C ARG A 199 -36.14 32.56 -31.85
N GLN A 200 -36.58 32.68 -30.59
CA GLN A 200 -37.69 33.56 -30.20
C GLN A 200 -37.39 35.05 -30.48
N ILE A 201 -36.17 35.49 -30.12
CA ILE A 201 -35.75 36.91 -30.36
C ILE A 201 -35.74 37.21 -31.87
N ARG A 202 -35.19 36.30 -32.69
CA ARG A 202 -35.18 36.51 -34.16
C ARG A 202 -36.56 36.69 -34.73
N GLN A 203 -37.57 35.91 -34.28
CA GLN A 203 -38.95 36.07 -34.68
C GLN A 203 -39.55 37.44 -34.26
N THR A 204 -39.28 37.90 -33.03
CA THR A 204 -39.80 39.20 -32.55
C THR A 204 -39.10 40.39 -33.20
N VAL A 205 -37.81 40.27 -33.57
CA VAL A 205 -37.09 41.30 -34.36
C VAL A 205 -37.64 41.36 -35.76
N GLN A 206 -37.90 40.21 -36.42
CA GLN A 206 -38.52 40.18 -37.78
C GLN A 206 -39.93 40.80 -37.77
N ALA A 207 -40.68 40.66 -36.67
CA ALA A 207 -41.96 41.31 -36.47
C ALA A 207 -41.85 42.80 -36.11
N GLY A 208 -40.67 43.39 -36.05
CA GLY A 208 -40.44 44.79 -35.72
C GLY A 208 -40.67 45.16 -34.25
N ALA A 209 -40.86 44.14 -33.36
CA ALA A 209 -41.17 44.36 -31.95
C ALA A 209 -39.90 44.48 -31.07
N ARG A 210 -38.70 44.22 -31.62
CA ARG A 210 -37.39 44.31 -30.89
C ARG A 210 -36.25 44.84 -31.76
N ALA A 211 -35.23 45.38 -31.10
CA ALA A 211 -34.07 45.89 -31.76
C ALA A 211 -33.11 44.75 -32.24
N LEU A 212 -32.40 44.96 -33.36
CA LEU A 212 -31.45 43.99 -33.92
C LEU A 212 -30.31 43.69 -32.95
N ILE A 213 -29.93 44.62 -32.08
CA ILE A 213 -28.88 44.48 -31.07
C ILE A 213 -29.18 43.34 -30.10
N ASP A 214 -30.45 43.08 -29.77
CA ASP A 214 -30.88 42.00 -28.89
C ASP A 214 -30.51 40.63 -29.48
N THR A 215 -30.57 40.48 -30.80
CA THR A 215 -30.20 39.26 -31.51
C THR A 215 -28.65 39.05 -31.41
N LEU A 216 -27.86 40.10 -31.58
CA LEU A 216 -26.42 40.01 -31.50
C LEU A 216 -25.95 39.64 -30.07
N GLU A 217 -26.50 40.31 -29.06
CA GLU A 217 -26.20 40.04 -27.64
C GLU A 217 -26.46 38.57 -27.27
N ASN A 218 -27.62 38.05 -27.65
CA ASN A 218 -27.99 36.67 -27.34
C ASN A 218 -27.19 35.65 -28.19
N ASP A 219 -26.81 35.97 -29.44
CA ASP A 219 -25.93 35.08 -30.21
C ASP A 219 -24.52 35.00 -29.60
N VAL A 220 -23.98 36.13 -29.13
CA VAL A 220 -22.68 36.15 -28.41
C VAL A 220 -22.76 35.31 -27.11
N LEU A 221 -23.82 35.50 -26.33
CA LEU A 221 -24.02 34.74 -25.09
C LEU A 221 -24.13 33.22 -25.36
N ARG A 222 -24.95 32.84 -26.35
CA ARG A 222 -25.08 31.44 -26.78
C ARG A 222 -23.74 30.84 -27.24
N ARG A 223 -22.93 31.59 -28.01
CA ARG A 223 -21.60 31.15 -28.45
C ARG A 223 -20.68 30.95 -27.26
N ASN A 224 -20.69 31.82 -26.27
CA ASN A 224 -19.90 31.67 -25.05
C ASN A 224 -20.30 30.39 -24.29
N PHE A 225 -21.61 30.10 -24.16
CA PHE A 225 -22.08 28.85 -23.55
C PHE A 225 -21.64 27.62 -24.35
N THR A 226 -21.68 27.67 -25.68
CA THR A 226 -21.22 26.58 -26.56
C THR A 226 -19.72 26.32 -26.37
N ILE A 227 -18.88 27.36 -26.37
CA ILE A 227 -17.43 27.23 -26.14
C ILE A 227 -17.16 26.62 -24.75
N SER A 228 -17.84 27.09 -23.72
CA SER A 228 -17.70 26.58 -22.36
C SER A 228 -18.18 25.13 -22.25
N ARG A 229 -19.28 24.76 -22.93
CA ARG A 229 -19.74 23.36 -23.00
C ARG A 229 -18.68 22.44 -23.64
N ASP A 230 -18.10 22.86 -24.74
CA ASP A 230 -17.10 22.06 -25.48
C ASP A 230 -15.80 21.92 -24.64
N ALA A 231 -15.40 22.96 -23.92
CA ALA A 231 -14.30 22.92 -22.97
C ALA A 231 -14.61 21.99 -21.77
N ALA A 232 -15.82 22.05 -21.23
CA ALA A 232 -16.26 21.15 -20.15
C ALA A 232 -16.36 19.69 -20.63
N ALA A 233 -16.83 19.45 -21.87
CA ALA A 233 -16.82 18.12 -22.49
C ALA A 233 -15.40 17.54 -22.59
N ALA A 234 -14.43 18.35 -22.97
CA ALA A 234 -13.02 17.93 -23.01
C ALA A 234 -12.50 17.58 -21.61
N LYS A 235 -12.87 18.34 -20.57
CA LYS A 235 -12.54 18.01 -19.16
C LYS A 235 -13.19 16.71 -18.72
N ALA A 236 -14.45 16.48 -19.05
CA ALA A 236 -15.17 15.24 -18.69
C ALA A 236 -14.54 14.03 -19.39
N LEU A 237 -14.19 14.14 -20.66
CA LEU A 237 -13.48 13.09 -21.40
C LEU A 237 -12.11 12.81 -20.76
N LYS A 238 -11.34 13.84 -20.43
CA LYS A 238 -10.08 13.70 -19.71
C LYS A 238 -10.28 12.96 -18.39
N GLY A 239 -11.28 13.32 -17.59
CA GLY A 239 -11.59 12.66 -16.33
C GLY A 239 -11.95 11.18 -16.51
N ALA A 240 -12.72 10.84 -17.54
CA ALA A 240 -13.06 9.45 -17.90
C ALA A 240 -11.81 8.65 -18.29
N LEU A 241 -10.90 9.24 -19.08
CA LEU A 241 -9.65 8.61 -19.48
C LEU A 241 -8.69 8.41 -18.29
N GLU A 242 -8.57 9.38 -17.40
CA GLU A 242 -7.79 9.25 -16.17
C GLU A 242 -8.32 8.13 -15.26
N LEU A 243 -9.66 7.97 -15.18
CA LEU A 243 -10.28 6.89 -14.44
C LEU A 243 -10.05 5.53 -15.12
N SER A 244 -10.06 5.47 -16.45
CA SER A 244 -9.89 4.23 -17.20
C SER A 244 -8.54 3.54 -16.95
N VAL A 245 -7.51 4.28 -16.53
CA VAL A 245 -6.20 3.73 -16.12
C VAL A 245 -6.35 2.69 -14.99
N PHE A 246 -7.37 2.85 -14.15
CA PHE A 246 -7.66 1.92 -13.05
C PHE A 246 -8.59 0.77 -13.44
N LEU A 247 -9.16 0.79 -14.62
CA LEU A 247 -10.15 -0.21 -15.06
C LEU A 247 -9.48 -1.32 -15.87
N TRP A 248 -9.60 -2.54 -15.38
CA TRP A 248 -8.99 -3.73 -16.00
C TRP A 248 -10.00 -4.86 -16.07
N ASN A 249 -9.91 -5.67 -17.13
CA ASN A 249 -10.71 -6.87 -17.25
C ASN A 249 -10.05 -8.08 -16.54
N LYS A 250 -10.76 -9.19 -16.50
CA LYS A 250 -10.27 -10.43 -15.84
C LYS A 250 -9.03 -11.02 -16.53
N GLU A 251 -8.86 -10.73 -17.81
CA GLU A 251 -7.74 -11.19 -18.64
C GLU A 251 -6.48 -10.34 -18.43
N GLY A 252 -6.58 -9.25 -17.62
CA GLY A 252 -5.45 -8.35 -17.34
C GLY A 252 -5.19 -7.34 -18.47
N ALA A 253 -6.19 -7.03 -19.30
CA ALA A 253 -6.13 -5.95 -20.26
C ALA A 253 -6.85 -4.70 -19.74
N PRO A 254 -6.37 -3.48 -20.08
CA PRO A 254 -7.02 -2.24 -19.69
C PRO A 254 -8.40 -2.14 -20.38
N LEU A 255 -9.36 -1.58 -19.64
CA LEU A 255 -10.70 -1.30 -20.15
C LEU A 255 -10.81 0.20 -20.48
N GLU A 256 -11.25 0.50 -21.67
CA GLU A 256 -11.62 1.85 -22.04
C GLU A 256 -13.05 2.17 -21.57
N MET A 257 -13.26 3.40 -21.15
CA MET A 257 -14.59 3.87 -20.79
C MET A 257 -15.44 3.97 -22.07
N GLN A 258 -16.63 3.42 -22.04
CA GLN A 258 -17.56 3.50 -23.18
C GLN A 258 -17.87 4.94 -23.54
N THR A 259 -17.94 5.25 -24.83
CA THR A 259 -18.35 6.58 -25.30
C THR A 259 -19.75 6.91 -24.78
N GLY A 260 -19.92 8.06 -24.15
CA GLY A 260 -21.18 8.47 -23.54
C GLY A 260 -21.44 7.93 -22.13
N ALA A 261 -20.50 7.18 -21.53
CA ALA A 261 -20.59 6.83 -20.11
C ALA A 261 -20.57 8.10 -19.24
N ARG A 262 -21.42 8.12 -18.21
CA ARG A 262 -21.53 9.24 -17.27
C ARG A 262 -21.39 8.75 -15.83
N PRO A 263 -20.76 9.50 -14.94
CA PRO A 263 -20.67 9.15 -13.53
C PRO A 263 -22.06 9.24 -12.87
N SER A 264 -22.22 8.50 -11.78
CA SER A 264 -23.43 8.57 -10.98
C SER A 264 -23.12 9.11 -9.57
N ILE A 265 -23.98 9.97 -9.02
CA ILE A 265 -23.89 10.37 -7.60
C ILE A 265 -24.11 9.17 -6.66
N MET A 266 -24.79 8.12 -7.17
CA MET A 266 -25.14 6.94 -6.38
C MET A 266 -23.88 6.24 -5.86
N GLY A 267 -23.71 6.26 -4.53
CA GLY A 267 -22.57 5.68 -3.84
C GLY A 267 -21.52 6.70 -3.38
N LEU A 268 -21.52 7.97 -3.82
CA LEU A 268 -20.69 9.00 -3.22
C LEU A 268 -21.15 9.35 -1.79
N ASP A 269 -22.43 9.14 -1.46
CA ASP A 269 -22.98 9.26 -0.10
C ASP A 269 -22.30 8.28 0.89
N VAL A 270 -21.70 7.20 0.39
CA VAL A 270 -20.90 6.29 1.21
C VAL A 270 -19.68 7.01 1.79
N LEU A 271 -19.05 7.93 1.03
CA LEU A 271 -17.93 8.72 1.55
C LEU A 271 -18.37 9.63 2.69
N ASP A 272 -19.54 10.25 2.58
CA ASP A 272 -20.12 11.07 3.66
C ASP A 272 -20.43 10.21 4.89
N SER A 273 -21.10 9.07 4.71
CA SER A 273 -21.46 8.18 5.82
C SER A 273 -20.21 7.59 6.50
N MET A 274 -19.18 7.24 5.75
CA MET A 274 -17.92 6.78 6.30
C MET A 274 -17.18 7.91 7.05
N ALA A 275 -17.11 9.11 6.50
CA ALA A 275 -16.48 10.25 7.17
C ALA A 275 -17.18 10.60 8.48
N LEU A 276 -18.51 10.55 8.51
CA LEU A 276 -19.32 10.84 9.70
C LEU A 276 -19.28 9.72 10.75
N SER A 277 -19.16 8.45 10.33
CA SER A 277 -19.08 7.31 11.26
C SER A 277 -17.81 7.33 12.12
N TRP A 278 -16.81 8.06 11.68
CA TRP A 278 -15.58 8.26 12.37
C TRP A 278 -15.57 9.64 13.06
N ASN A 279 -15.99 9.69 14.33
CA ASN A 279 -16.04 10.94 15.11
C ASN A 279 -14.64 11.27 15.65
N LEU A 280 -14.19 12.51 15.43
CA LEU A 280 -12.86 13.02 15.79
C LEU A 280 -12.44 12.72 17.25
N ASN A 281 -13.37 12.78 18.18
CA ASN A 281 -13.08 12.55 19.61
C ASN A 281 -12.79 11.07 19.96
N ARG A 282 -13.30 10.12 19.21
CA ARG A 282 -12.93 8.70 19.31
C ARG A 282 -11.64 8.39 18.55
N MET A 283 -11.41 9.09 17.45
CA MET A 283 -10.37 8.74 16.47
C MET A 283 -8.94 9.02 16.90
N ASN A 284 -8.66 10.10 17.61
CA ASN A 284 -7.27 10.42 17.97
C ASN A 284 -6.57 9.33 18.78
N ARG A 285 -7.30 8.45 19.47
CA ARG A 285 -6.73 7.29 20.17
C ARG A 285 -6.71 6.02 19.30
N ASP A 286 -7.76 5.79 18.53
CA ASP A 286 -7.92 4.55 17.78
C ASP A 286 -7.17 4.55 16.44
N VAL A 287 -7.02 5.71 15.79
CA VAL A 287 -6.25 5.84 14.53
C VAL A 287 -4.80 5.46 14.72
N MET A 288 -4.19 5.84 15.84
CA MET A 288 -2.80 5.49 16.14
C MET A 288 -2.56 3.98 16.23
N GLN A 289 -3.61 3.20 16.52
CA GLN A 289 -3.55 1.75 16.65
C GLN A 289 -3.94 0.99 15.37
N VAL A 290 -4.61 1.65 14.43
CA VAL A 290 -5.15 0.99 13.23
C VAL A 290 -4.64 1.57 11.91
N GLN A 291 -3.96 2.72 11.95
CA GLN A 291 -3.46 3.37 10.75
C GLN A 291 -2.21 2.62 10.21
N PRO A 292 -2.28 2.04 9.00
CA PRO A 292 -1.24 1.13 8.51
C PRO A 292 0.16 1.74 8.46
N LEU A 293 0.28 3.00 8.04
CA LEU A 293 1.56 3.70 7.96
C LEU A 293 2.25 3.84 9.33
N LEU A 294 1.47 4.11 10.41
CA LEU A 294 2.04 4.21 11.76
C LEU A 294 2.43 2.84 12.32
N LEU A 295 1.66 1.81 12.00
CA LEU A 295 1.97 0.42 12.35
C LEU A 295 3.23 -0.07 11.65
N GLU A 296 3.42 0.28 10.37
CA GLU A 296 4.63 0.02 9.60
C GLU A 296 5.85 0.71 10.23
N GLN A 297 5.75 2.02 10.57
CA GLN A 297 6.84 2.75 11.23
C GLN A 297 7.17 2.17 12.61
N ASN A 298 6.18 1.67 13.35
CA ASN A 298 6.42 0.98 14.62
C ASN A 298 7.12 -0.37 14.42
N ALA A 299 6.79 -1.11 13.36
CA ALA A 299 7.51 -2.33 12.99
C ALA A 299 8.97 -2.02 12.59
N GLU A 300 9.22 -0.94 11.84
CA GLU A 300 10.57 -0.45 11.53
C GLU A 300 11.38 -0.15 12.81
N LEU A 301 10.76 0.50 13.80
CA LEU A 301 11.39 0.74 15.12
C LEU A 301 11.80 -0.59 15.79
N ASN A 302 10.96 -1.60 15.74
CA ASN A 302 11.25 -2.93 16.29
C ASN A 302 12.42 -3.61 15.56
N LEU A 303 12.55 -3.44 14.24
CA LEU A 303 13.70 -3.95 13.47
C LEU A 303 15.01 -3.32 13.94
N TYR A 304 15.05 -2.01 14.13
CA TYR A 304 16.25 -1.33 14.66
C TYR A 304 16.55 -1.70 16.11
N ALA A 305 15.53 -1.96 16.93
CA ALA A 305 15.75 -2.45 18.29
C ALA A 305 16.41 -3.86 18.30
N LEU A 306 16.01 -4.75 17.38
CA LEU A 306 16.66 -6.04 17.20
C LEU A 306 18.10 -5.92 16.68
N GLU A 307 18.33 -5.03 15.69
CA GLU A 307 19.68 -4.72 15.19
C GLU A 307 20.59 -4.21 16.32
N ARG A 308 20.11 -3.25 17.08
CA ARG A 308 20.87 -2.72 18.24
C ARG A 308 21.24 -3.84 19.23
N LYS A 309 20.29 -4.71 19.57
CA LYS A 309 20.54 -5.84 20.48
C LYS A 309 21.63 -6.77 19.95
N LEU A 310 21.63 -7.07 18.65
CA LEU A 310 22.68 -7.85 18.00
C LEU A 310 24.05 -7.14 18.08
N LYS A 311 24.09 -5.84 17.74
CA LYS A 311 25.33 -5.06 17.73
C LYS A 311 25.93 -4.90 19.14
N GLN A 312 25.09 -4.79 20.17
CA GLN A 312 25.54 -4.80 21.57
C GLN A 312 26.15 -6.15 21.97
N GLN A 313 25.60 -7.27 21.51
CA GLN A 313 26.18 -8.60 21.75
C GLN A 313 27.54 -8.78 21.04
N GLN A 314 27.76 -8.10 19.92
CA GLN A 314 29.03 -8.13 19.19
C GLN A 314 30.18 -7.41 19.90
N LEU A 315 29.90 -6.64 20.97
CA LEU A 315 30.93 -6.06 21.85
C LEU A 315 31.61 -7.09 22.77
N LEU A 316 30.92 -8.23 23.00
CA LEU A 316 31.47 -9.29 23.82
C LEU A 316 32.54 -10.09 23.06
N PRO A 317 33.57 -10.60 23.74
CA PRO A 317 34.51 -11.55 23.13
C PRO A 317 33.79 -12.79 22.60
N GLU A 318 34.29 -13.30 21.49
CA GLU A 318 33.89 -14.62 21.01
C GLU A 318 34.56 -15.68 21.89
N LEU A 319 33.77 -16.50 22.56
CA LEU A 319 34.23 -17.63 23.36
C LEU A 319 33.34 -18.82 23.02
N ASN A 320 33.93 -19.80 22.32
CA ASN A 320 33.20 -20.99 21.90
C ASN A 320 33.78 -22.23 22.57
N LEU A 321 32.92 -23.03 23.19
CA LEU A 321 33.22 -24.32 23.71
C LEU A 321 32.74 -25.38 22.70
N LYS A 322 33.65 -26.30 22.36
CA LYS A 322 33.35 -27.45 21.52
C LYS A 322 33.69 -28.73 22.28
N TYR A 323 32.76 -29.67 22.26
CA TYR A 323 32.97 -30.99 22.86
C TYR A 323 32.46 -32.08 21.93
N ASN A 324 33.36 -33.03 21.61
CA ASN A 324 33.06 -34.15 20.71
C ASN A 324 33.36 -35.45 21.42
N PHE A 325 32.44 -36.38 21.39
CA PHE A 325 32.66 -37.79 21.68
C PHE A 325 33.27 -38.42 20.44
N LEU A 326 34.23 -39.34 20.66
CA LEU A 326 35.02 -39.94 19.59
C LEU A 326 34.86 -41.45 19.58
N THR A 327 34.84 -42.06 18.38
CA THR A 327 34.88 -43.53 18.22
C THR A 327 35.70 -43.89 17.00
N ALA A 328 36.47 -44.96 17.08
CA ALA A 328 37.29 -45.42 15.97
C ALA A 328 36.44 -46.11 14.88
N GLY A 329 36.71 -45.77 13.61
CA GLY A 329 35.99 -46.32 12.46
C GLY A 329 34.57 -45.84 12.33
N SER A 330 33.68 -46.67 11.78
CA SER A 330 32.24 -46.44 11.73
C SER A 330 31.66 -46.36 13.14
N PHE A 331 30.54 -45.63 13.30
CA PHE A 331 29.87 -45.47 14.59
C PHE A 331 29.50 -46.85 15.19
N ARG A 332 30.40 -47.41 16.02
CA ARG A 332 30.19 -48.66 16.73
C ARG A 332 30.11 -48.38 18.22
N PRO A 333 29.32 -49.17 18.98
CA PRO A 333 29.37 -49.11 20.42
C PRO A 333 30.80 -49.38 20.93
N ASN A 334 31.20 -48.62 21.96
CA ASN A 334 32.48 -48.91 22.61
C ASN A 334 32.55 -50.38 23.10
N PRO A 335 33.74 -50.97 23.18
CA PRO A 335 33.89 -52.30 23.77
C PRO A 335 33.26 -52.36 25.17
N PRO A 336 32.75 -53.53 25.57
CA PRO A 336 32.19 -53.69 26.92
C PRO A 336 33.17 -53.22 28.00
N GLY A 337 32.72 -52.31 28.89
CA GLY A 337 33.56 -51.79 29.95
C GLY A 337 34.21 -50.45 29.67
N VAL A 338 34.15 -49.93 28.43
CA VAL A 338 34.68 -48.58 28.08
C VAL A 338 33.52 -47.59 28.02
N PRO A 339 33.42 -46.64 28.94
CA PRO A 339 32.38 -45.62 28.93
C PRO A 339 32.48 -44.73 27.65
N TYR A 340 31.36 -44.30 27.10
CA TYR A 340 31.30 -43.41 25.92
C TYR A 340 32.03 -42.08 26.13
N TRP A 341 32.16 -41.63 27.38
CA TRP A 341 32.83 -40.38 27.76
C TRP A 341 34.35 -40.51 27.90
N SER A 342 34.93 -41.70 27.78
CA SER A 342 36.39 -41.87 27.89
C SER A 342 37.16 -41.41 26.66
N ASN A 343 36.53 -41.36 25.49
CA ASN A 343 37.13 -40.91 24.24
C ASN A 343 36.48 -39.57 23.84
N TYR A 344 37.18 -38.47 24.04
CA TYR A 344 36.63 -37.15 23.76
C TYR A 344 37.70 -36.20 23.22
N ARG A 345 37.23 -35.18 22.48
CA ARG A 345 38.02 -34.01 22.09
C ARG A 345 37.24 -32.77 22.46
N TRP A 346 37.78 -31.96 23.33
CA TRP A 346 37.22 -30.66 23.63
C TRP A 346 38.16 -29.55 23.21
N GLY A 347 37.64 -28.38 22.96
CA GLY A 347 38.39 -27.19 22.64
C GLY A 347 37.65 -25.96 23.03
N VAL A 348 38.38 -24.94 23.45
CA VAL A 348 37.88 -23.60 23.69
C VAL A 348 38.61 -22.68 22.72
N THR A 349 37.82 -21.93 21.96
CA THR A 349 38.36 -20.86 21.10
C THR A 349 37.93 -19.52 21.64
N ALA A 350 38.87 -18.62 21.84
CA ALA A 350 38.64 -17.25 22.28
C ALA A 350 39.20 -16.28 21.23
N GLN A 351 38.38 -15.35 20.79
CA GLN A 351 38.78 -14.30 19.85
C GLN A 351 38.12 -12.97 20.23
N THR A 352 38.92 -11.90 20.22
CA THR A 352 38.40 -10.54 20.44
C THR A 352 39.28 -9.52 19.70
N SER A 353 38.65 -8.47 19.19
CA SER A 353 39.36 -7.30 18.68
C SER A 353 39.91 -6.49 19.86
N ILE A 354 41.23 -6.19 19.90
CA ILE A 354 41.85 -5.48 21.01
C ILE A 354 41.21 -4.10 21.24
N PHE A 355 40.97 -3.34 20.18
CA PHE A 355 40.45 -1.96 20.29
C PHE A 355 38.94 -1.85 20.15
N LEU A 356 38.24 -2.87 19.67
CA LEU A 356 36.78 -2.90 19.46
C LEU A 356 36.22 -1.66 18.72
N ARG A 357 37.03 -0.99 17.88
CA ARG A 357 36.62 0.26 17.22
C ARG A 357 35.41 0.07 16.31
N LYS A 358 35.45 -1.02 15.51
CA LYS A 358 34.36 -1.38 14.61
C LYS A 358 33.09 -1.74 15.38
N GLU A 359 33.20 -2.62 16.35
CA GLU A 359 32.07 -3.11 17.14
C GLU A 359 31.42 -1.98 17.95
N ARG A 360 32.23 -1.06 18.51
CA ARG A 360 31.74 0.14 19.21
C ARG A 360 31.03 1.10 18.26
N ALA A 361 31.61 1.35 17.07
CA ALA A 361 30.99 2.20 16.06
C ALA A 361 29.66 1.60 15.56
N ASP A 362 29.64 0.28 15.29
CA ASP A 362 28.44 -0.44 14.86
C ASP A 362 27.33 -0.37 15.92
N ALA A 363 27.66 -0.54 17.20
CA ALA A 363 26.70 -0.46 18.29
C ALA A 363 26.15 0.97 18.47
N GLN A 364 27.00 1.99 18.34
CA GLN A 364 26.57 3.39 18.38
C GLN A 364 25.71 3.75 17.16
N LEU A 365 26.09 3.31 15.95
CA LEU A 365 25.28 3.51 14.74
C LEU A 365 23.91 2.87 14.86
N ALA A 366 23.82 1.66 15.41
CA ALA A 366 22.53 1.00 15.64
C ALA A 366 21.67 1.76 16.66
N GLN A 367 22.29 2.36 17.68
CA GLN A 367 21.59 3.23 18.64
C GLN A 367 21.06 4.50 17.95
N VAL A 368 21.89 5.17 17.14
CA VAL A 368 21.48 6.36 16.37
C VAL A 368 20.32 6.05 15.42
N LYS A 369 20.37 4.92 14.70
CA LYS A 369 19.27 4.49 13.83
C LYS A 369 17.96 4.29 14.60
N LEU A 370 18.03 3.66 15.78
CA LEU A 370 16.86 3.46 16.63
C LEU A 370 16.27 4.80 17.11
N GLU A 371 17.11 5.74 17.49
CA GLU A 371 16.69 7.10 17.91
C GLU A 371 16.06 7.85 16.73
N GLN A 372 16.67 7.81 15.55
CA GLN A 372 16.12 8.40 14.32
C GLN A 372 14.75 7.81 13.99
N ALA A 373 14.59 6.48 14.05
CA ALA A 373 13.30 5.84 13.83
C ALA A 373 12.25 6.26 14.87
N GLY A 374 12.64 6.41 16.14
CA GLY A 374 11.75 6.90 17.18
C GLY A 374 11.32 8.36 16.98
N ILE A 375 12.22 9.22 16.49
CA ILE A 375 11.90 10.61 16.12
C ILE A 375 10.95 10.61 14.91
N LYS A 376 11.26 9.84 13.87
CA LYS A 376 10.45 9.69 12.65
C LYS A 376 9.01 9.25 12.99
N LEU A 377 8.85 8.25 13.85
CA LEU A 377 7.54 7.78 14.30
C LEU A 377 6.76 8.89 15.04
N ARG A 378 7.40 9.62 15.95
CA ARG A 378 6.76 10.74 16.67
C ARG A 378 6.33 11.86 15.73
N LEU A 379 7.19 12.26 14.80
CA LEU A 379 6.85 13.28 13.79
C LEU A 379 5.68 12.81 12.93
N LYS A 380 5.73 11.57 12.44
CA LYS A 380 4.67 11.03 11.59
C LYS A 380 3.33 10.92 12.32
N THR A 381 3.37 10.54 13.59
CA THR A 381 2.21 10.53 14.48
C THR A 381 1.59 11.92 14.61
N LEU A 382 2.41 12.95 14.85
CA LEU A 382 1.94 14.33 14.93
C LEU A 382 1.39 14.83 13.59
N GLU A 383 2.10 14.57 12.48
CA GLU A 383 1.64 14.93 11.13
C GLU A 383 0.27 14.31 10.80
N THR A 384 0.11 13.02 11.08
CA THR A 384 -1.16 12.30 10.86
C THR A 384 -2.28 12.90 11.69
N ALA A 385 -2.05 13.18 12.97
CA ALA A 385 -3.04 13.81 13.84
C ALA A 385 -3.46 15.20 13.32
N ARG A 386 -2.51 16.03 12.89
CA ARG A 386 -2.80 17.36 12.35
C ARG A 386 -3.50 17.31 10.99
N LYS A 387 -3.13 16.39 10.12
CA LYS A 387 -3.81 16.18 8.84
C LYS A 387 -5.26 15.72 9.04
N LEU A 388 -5.50 14.79 9.95
CA LEU A 388 -6.85 14.35 10.27
C LEU A 388 -7.72 15.52 10.76
N GLU A 389 -7.20 16.35 11.67
CA GLU A 389 -7.89 17.55 12.15
C GLU A 389 -8.16 18.54 11.01
N ALA A 390 -7.18 18.81 10.16
CA ALA A 390 -7.30 19.72 9.03
C ALA A 390 -8.33 19.22 8.00
N TYR A 391 -8.26 17.95 7.58
CA TYR A 391 -9.20 17.40 6.60
C TYR A 391 -10.63 17.29 7.13
N TRP A 392 -10.79 16.97 8.41
CA TRP A 392 -12.11 17.01 9.03
C TRP A 392 -12.71 18.42 9.05
N ASN A 393 -11.92 19.42 9.42
CA ASN A 393 -12.37 20.83 9.40
C ASN A 393 -12.70 21.28 7.98
N MET A 394 -11.94 20.87 6.98
CA MET A 394 -12.24 21.13 5.57
C MET A 394 -13.56 20.47 5.16
N TYR A 395 -13.76 19.19 5.49
CA TYR A 395 -14.99 18.46 5.20
C TYR A 395 -16.22 19.12 5.81
N THR A 396 -16.17 19.47 7.08
CA THR A 396 -17.29 20.15 7.78
C THR A 396 -17.55 21.54 7.20
N THR A 397 -16.51 22.29 6.88
CA THR A 397 -16.62 23.61 6.24
C THR A 397 -17.27 23.50 4.87
N TYR A 398 -16.79 22.60 4.00
CA TYR A 398 -17.38 22.43 2.66
C TYR A 398 -18.80 21.85 2.73
N SER A 399 -19.11 21.00 3.70
CA SER A 399 -20.48 20.51 3.92
C SER A 399 -21.44 21.66 4.24
N ASN A 400 -21.01 22.59 5.10
CA ASN A 400 -21.80 23.79 5.43
C ASN A 400 -21.91 24.73 4.22
N LEU A 401 -20.82 24.92 3.44
CA LEU A 401 -20.83 25.75 2.25
C LEU A 401 -21.77 25.20 1.18
N VAL A 402 -21.81 23.89 0.98
CA VAL A 402 -22.77 23.24 0.06
C VAL A 402 -24.19 23.53 0.48
N ALA A 403 -24.54 23.38 1.77
CA ALA A 403 -25.88 23.63 2.28
C ALA A 403 -26.28 25.11 2.12
N GLN A 404 -25.42 26.05 2.47
CA GLN A 404 -25.65 27.48 2.33
C GLN A 404 -25.74 27.90 0.86
N TYR A 405 -24.85 27.40 0.02
CA TYR A 405 -24.78 27.80 -1.38
C TYR A 405 -25.96 27.22 -2.21
N ALA A 406 -26.50 26.07 -1.79
CA ALA A 406 -27.75 25.56 -2.36
C ALA A 406 -28.92 26.55 -2.19
N GLN A 407 -28.98 27.27 -1.06
CA GLN A 407 -29.97 28.32 -0.84
C GLN A 407 -29.72 29.54 -1.74
N VAL A 408 -28.45 29.90 -1.99
CA VAL A 408 -28.07 30.96 -2.93
C VAL A 408 -28.52 30.61 -4.35
N VAL A 409 -28.32 29.38 -4.78
CA VAL A 409 -28.78 28.87 -6.10
C VAL A 409 -30.31 28.95 -6.20
N ALA A 410 -31.03 28.51 -5.16
CA ALA A 410 -32.50 28.64 -5.11
C ALA A 410 -32.97 30.10 -5.20
N GLY A 411 -32.24 31.02 -4.53
CA GLY A 411 -32.51 32.45 -4.62
C GLY A 411 -32.32 33.04 -6.03
N TYR A 412 -31.20 32.68 -6.71
CA TYR A 412 -30.97 33.11 -8.09
C TYR A 412 -31.97 32.50 -9.07
N GLN A 413 -32.43 31.26 -8.84
CA GLN A 413 -33.49 30.67 -9.63
C GLN A 413 -34.80 31.47 -9.49
N ALA A 414 -35.23 31.79 -8.25
CA ALA A 414 -36.41 32.58 -8.01
C ALA A 414 -36.31 34.00 -8.62
N LEU A 415 -35.12 34.61 -8.58
CA LEU A 415 -34.88 35.90 -9.23
C LEU A 415 -35.02 35.84 -10.75
N LEU A 416 -34.52 34.75 -11.39
CA LEU A 416 -34.67 34.54 -12.83
C LEU A 416 -36.14 34.33 -13.20
N ASP A 417 -36.87 33.52 -12.45
CA ASP A 417 -38.28 33.23 -12.71
C ASP A 417 -39.13 34.50 -12.57
N ALA A 418 -38.88 35.33 -11.56
CA ALA A 418 -39.53 36.64 -11.39
C ALA A 418 -39.21 37.64 -12.54
N GLU A 419 -37.93 37.63 -13.02
CA GLU A 419 -37.51 38.50 -14.12
C GLU A 419 -38.14 38.08 -15.47
N LEU A 420 -38.30 36.76 -15.70
CA LEU A 420 -39.02 36.24 -16.86
C LEU A 420 -40.50 36.66 -16.84
N THR A 421 -41.18 36.58 -15.70
CA THR A 421 -42.56 37.03 -15.53
C THR A 421 -42.70 38.53 -15.83
N LYS A 422 -41.78 39.38 -15.34
CA LYS A 422 -41.74 40.80 -15.66
C LYS A 422 -41.48 41.06 -17.14
N LEU A 423 -40.62 40.27 -17.79
CA LEU A 423 -40.38 40.40 -19.21
C LEU A 423 -41.63 40.12 -20.04
N GLU A 424 -42.42 39.10 -19.65
CA GLU A 424 -43.70 38.77 -20.29
C GLU A 424 -44.73 39.87 -20.09
N ALA A 425 -44.73 40.56 -18.93
CA ALA A 425 -45.57 41.73 -18.65
C ALA A 425 -45.08 43.03 -19.33
N GLY A 426 -43.92 43.01 -19.99
CA GLY A 426 -43.33 44.20 -20.62
C GLY A 426 -42.60 45.15 -19.65
N GLU A 427 -42.38 44.72 -18.42
CA GLU A 427 -41.80 45.53 -17.30
C GLU A 427 -40.30 45.24 -17.12
N SER A 428 -39.69 44.41 -17.97
CA SER A 428 -38.26 44.08 -17.91
C SER A 428 -37.60 44.04 -19.31
N THR A 429 -36.29 43.86 -19.33
CA THR A 429 -35.47 43.81 -20.54
C THR A 429 -34.75 42.48 -20.69
N LEU A 430 -34.45 42.08 -21.92
CA LEU A 430 -33.62 40.87 -22.17
C LEU A 430 -32.25 40.96 -21.50
N PHE A 431 -31.66 42.12 -21.40
CA PHE A 431 -30.39 42.35 -20.72
C PHE A 431 -30.45 41.91 -19.24
N LEU A 432 -31.54 42.25 -18.54
CA LEU A 432 -31.71 41.83 -17.15
C LEU A 432 -31.93 40.31 -17.03
N VAL A 433 -32.71 39.71 -17.91
CA VAL A 433 -32.90 38.24 -17.95
C VAL A 433 -31.57 37.53 -18.23
N ASN A 434 -30.82 37.98 -19.23
CA ASN A 434 -29.49 37.42 -19.54
C ASN A 434 -28.55 37.52 -18.32
N THR A 435 -28.56 38.66 -17.63
CA THR A 435 -27.75 38.87 -16.42
C THR A 435 -28.16 37.88 -15.31
N ARG A 436 -29.48 37.65 -15.09
CA ARG A 436 -29.97 36.68 -14.10
C ARG A 436 -29.57 35.26 -14.44
N GLU A 437 -29.63 34.86 -15.72
CA GLU A 437 -29.20 33.53 -16.15
C GLU A 437 -27.71 33.30 -15.94
N ILE A 438 -26.89 34.27 -16.33
CA ILE A 438 -25.44 34.17 -16.11
C ILE A 438 -25.16 33.96 -14.62
N ARG A 439 -25.81 34.77 -13.74
CA ARG A 439 -25.64 34.64 -12.27
C ARG A 439 -26.12 33.31 -11.73
N LEU A 440 -27.24 32.79 -12.24
CA LEU A 440 -27.72 31.46 -11.87
C LEU A 440 -26.73 30.37 -12.30
N LEU A 441 -26.23 30.42 -13.54
CA LEU A 441 -25.24 29.44 -14.04
C LEU A 441 -23.95 29.50 -13.22
N GLU A 442 -23.40 30.69 -12.98
CA GLU A 442 -22.21 30.90 -12.14
C GLU A 442 -22.42 30.31 -10.73
N SER A 443 -23.62 30.54 -10.14
CA SER A 443 -23.92 30.02 -8.81
C SER A 443 -24.04 28.48 -8.80
N ARG A 444 -24.62 27.87 -9.83
CA ARG A 444 -24.68 26.40 -9.98
C ARG A 444 -23.30 25.79 -10.14
N LEU A 445 -22.44 26.38 -10.99
CA LEU A 445 -21.06 25.97 -11.16
C LEU A 445 -20.28 26.03 -9.84
N LYS A 446 -20.48 27.12 -9.07
CA LYS A 446 -19.84 27.27 -7.76
C LYS A 446 -20.33 26.24 -6.74
N LEU A 447 -21.62 25.86 -6.79
CA LEU A 447 -22.14 24.77 -5.97
C LEU A 447 -21.47 23.45 -6.32
N VAL A 448 -21.26 23.14 -7.62
CA VAL A 448 -20.51 21.96 -8.06
C VAL A 448 -19.08 21.98 -7.53
N ASP A 449 -18.38 23.12 -7.59
CA ASP A 449 -17.04 23.27 -7.02
C ASP A 449 -17.01 22.92 -5.52
N TYR A 450 -17.99 23.40 -4.73
CA TYR A 450 -18.07 23.09 -3.30
C TYR A 450 -18.41 21.62 -3.03
N GLN A 451 -19.28 21.01 -3.85
CA GLN A 451 -19.58 19.56 -3.74
C GLN A 451 -18.34 18.71 -4.02
N VAL A 452 -17.62 19.01 -5.09
CA VAL A 452 -16.34 18.32 -5.44
C VAL A 452 -15.31 18.51 -4.33
N ALA A 453 -15.14 19.73 -3.83
CA ALA A 453 -14.23 20.02 -2.73
C ALA A 453 -14.62 19.28 -1.43
N LYS A 454 -15.92 19.15 -1.12
CA LYS A 454 -16.43 18.35 0.00
C LYS A 454 -16.02 16.88 -0.13
N TYR A 455 -16.24 16.27 -1.31
CA TYR A 455 -15.86 14.87 -1.54
C TYR A 455 -14.35 14.66 -1.49
N HIS A 456 -13.55 15.59 -2.02
CA HIS A 456 -12.11 15.53 -1.89
C HIS A 456 -11.65 15.61 -0.42
N ALA A 457 -12.25 16.50 0.37
CA ALA A 457 -11.92 16.61 1.80
C ALA A 457 -12.31 15.33 2.59
N ALA A 458 -13.49 14.75 2.30
CA ALA A 458 -13.92 13.47 2.87
C ALA A 458 -12.94 12.34 2.51
N LEU A 459 -12.48 12.33 1.28
CA LEU A 459 -11.57 11.33 0.74
C LEU A 459 -10.17 11.44 1.35
N ASP A 460 -9.64 12.65 1.46
CA ASP A 460 -8.34 12.92 2.10
C ASP A 460 -8.40 12.54 3.59
N TYR A 461 -9.51 12.81 4.26
CA TYR A 461 -9.75 12.37 5.62
C TYR A 461 -9.74 10.83 5.74
N LEU A 462 -10.52 10.12 4.90
CA LEU A 462 -10.60 8.65 4.89
C LEU A 462 -9.26 8.00 4.51
N ARG A 463 -8.51 8.59 3.60
CA ARG A 463 -7.15 8.14 3.26
C ARG A 463 -6.22 8.22 4.47
N GLU A 464 -6.23 9.35 5.19
CA GLU A 464 -5.36 9.56 6.35
C GLU A 464 -5.75 8.67 7.54
N THR A 465 -7.03 8.24 7.64
CA THR A 465 -7.45 7.23 8.61
C THR A 465 -6.98 5.81 8.25
N GLY A 466 -6.52 5.59 7.02
CA GLY A 466 -6.09 4.29 6.53
C GLY A 466 -7.22 3.28 6.37
N GLN A 467 -8.45 3.69 6.02
CA GLN A 467 -9.60 2.80 5.96
C GLN A 467 -9.99 2.34 4.55
N LEU A 468 -9.49 3.00 3.51
CA LEU A 468 -9.90 2.73 2.13
C LEU A 468 -9.45 1.36 1.61
N TRP A 469 -8.39 0.76 2.19
CA TRP A 469 -7.96 -0.59 1.83
C TRP A 469 -9.04 -1.66 2.05
N ARG A 470 -10.05 -1.37 2.89
CA ARG A 470 -11.17 -2.30 3.18
C ARG A 470 -12.08 -2.53 1.98
N PHE A 471 -12.03 -1.69 0.97
CA PHE A 471 -12.68 -1.94 -0.32
C PHE A 471 -11.97 -3.00 -1.15
N PHE A 472 -10.75 -3.39 -0.75
CA PHE A 472 -9.87 -4.31 -1.48
C PHE A 472 -9.52 -5.52 -0.58
N PRO A 473 -10.35 -6.54 -0.55
CA PRO A 473 -10.19 -7.72 0.29
C PRO A 473 -8.94 -8.56 0.01
#